data_ee9313645953eb06ca923471e3523db1
#
_entry.id   ee9313645953eb06ca923471e3523db1
#
_cell.length_a   1.000
_cell.length_b   1.000
_cell.length_c   1.000
_cell.angle_alpha   90.00
_cell.angle_beta   90.00
_cell.angle_gamma   90.00
#
_symmetry.space_group_name_H-M   'P 1'
#
loop_
_entity.id
_entity.type
_entity.pdbx_description
1 polymer ?
#
loop_
_entity_poly.entity_id
_entity_poly.type
_entity_poly.pdbx_seq_one_letter_code
_entity_poly.pdbx_strand_id
1 'polypeptide(L)'
;MTNKRPYWQVAVSLLFSIVATVGFVLIGWKLLGFLMPFVVGWIIASIATPVVNWLEKRLKIRKKLGSALIIIGVLALMGTLGYFAVSWLVSEVSSLIKDFPEMYVQLEKGLHQIGSSMSGIFSKLPDGIQNGWTTTVANLDDTMGSLMSKISEPTVSAAGNIAKRVPSYLVSTIVAVMSSYFFISEREEVVTWVKQIAPKSVTERMIMVIDNLKYAVGGYFKAQFKIMGIVFLILAVGLGFLRVHYFVLSAFLIAFLDFLPFFGTGTAMIPWAIYAVFMGDYKHAIMLVVIYAITQIVRQLIQPKLVGDSVGLNPLVTLLLIYIGYRIGGVIWMILAVPVGMVIINMCQAGAFDYIFDDMKTLIVGILKLRDEE
;
A
#
# COMPACT_ATOMS: atom_id res chain seq x y z
N MET A 1 20.54 -19.99 42.62
CA MET A 1 21.55 -18.91 42.69
C MET A 1 21.50 -18.14 41.37
N THR A 2 20.74 -17.07 41.34
CA THR A 2 20.64 -16.20 40.14
C THR A 2 21.92 -15.40 40.07
N ASN A 3 22.77 -15.75 39.12
CA ASN A 3 23.97 -15.01 38.78
C ASN A 3 23.56 -13.63 38.22
N LYS A 4 23.36 -12.66 39.15
CA LYS A 4 22.96 -11.29 38.73
C LYS A 4 24.16 -10.64 38.08
N ARG A 5 24.08 -10.50 36.73
CA ARG A 5 25.06 -9.74 35.98
C ARG A 5 25.17 -8.33 36.59
N PRO A 6 26.39 -7.78 36.74
CA PRO A 6 26.54 -6.43 37.28
C PRO A 6 25.85 -5.41 36.35
N TYR A 7 25.24 -4.38 36.92
CA TYR A 7 24.41 -3.39 36.18
C TYR A 7 25.16 -2.73 35.01
N TRP A 8 26.47 -2.50 35.15
CA TRP A 8 27.24 -1.93 34.04
C TRP A 8 27.31 -2.88 32.82
N GLN A 9 27.40 -4.20 33.02
CA GLN A 9 27.38 -5.16 31.90
C GLN A 9 26.01 -5.21 31.23
N VAL A 10 24.93 -5.10 32.01
CA VAL A 10 23.55 -5.02 31.48
C VAL A 10 23.37 -3.73 30.68
N ALA A 11 23.88 -2.60 31.17
CA ALA A 11 23.84 -1.31 30.46
C ALA A 11 24.62 -1.36 29.14
N VAL A 12 25.83 -1.93 29.14
CA VAL A 12 26.64 -2.09 27.92
C VAL A 12 25.97 -3.05 26.92
N SER A 13 25.41 -4.18 27.40
CA SER A 13 24.66 -5.13 26.58
C SER A 13 23.47 -4.46 25.90
N LEU A 14 22.72 -3.68 26.66
CA LEU A 14 21.52 -2.98 26.17
C LEU A 14 21.90 -1.90 25.16
N LEU A 15 22.93 -1.10 25.44
CA LEU A 15 23.41 -0.06 24.53
C LEU A 15 23.90 -0.68 23.22
N PHE A 16 24.68 -1.76 23.30
CA PHE A 16 25.14 -2.49 22.12
C PHE A 16 23.97 -3.06 21.29
N SER A 17 22.97 -3.65 21.96
CA SER A 17 21.81 -4.23 21.31
C SER A 17 20.96 -3.17 20.60
N ILE A 18 20.76 -2.01 21.23
CA ILE A 18 20.04 -0.88 20.60
C ILE A 18 20.82 -0.35 19.40
N VAL A 19 22.12 -0.09 19.56
CA VAL A 19 22.98 0.41 18.47
C VAL A 19 23.03 -0.59 17.32
N ALA A 20 23.16 -1.89 17.61
CA ALA A 20 23.16 -2.95 16.60
C ALA A 20 21.80 -3.03 15.87
N THR A 21 20.68 -2.93 16.60
CA THR A 21 19.35 -2.97 16.01
C THR A 21 19.09 -1.75 15.14
N VAL A 22 19.40 -0.55 15.62
CA VAL A 22 19.26 0.70 14.84
C VAL A 22 20.19 0.67 13.62
N GLY A 23 21.44 0.25 13.80
CA GLY A 23 22.40 0.09 12.71
C GLY A 23 21.91 -0.90 11.65
N PHE A 24 21.38 -2.05 12.07
CA PHE A 24 20.79 -3.05 11.17
C PHE A 24 19.60 -2.48 10.38
N VAL A 25 18.70 -1.74 11.03
CA VAL A 25 17.55 -1.11 10.37
C VAL A 25 18.02 -0.06 9.36
N LEU A 26 18.95 0.82 9.72
CA LEU A 26 19.45 1.88 8.83
C LEU A 26 20.23 1.32 7.63
N ILE A 27 21.11 0.33 7.89
CA ILE A 27 21.87 -0.35 6.83
C ILE A 27 20.90 -1.14 5.94
N GLY A 28 19.98 -1.90 6.53
CA GLY A 28 18.97 -2.67 5.81
C GLY A 28 18.10 -1.79 4.91
N TRP A 29 17.70 -0.61 5.41
CA TRP A 29 16.95 0.39 4.64
C TRP A 29 17.72 0.87 3.39
N LYS A 30 18.97 1.25 3.59
CA LYS A 30 19.83 1.71 2.48
C LYS A 30 20.14 0.58 1.49
N LEU A 31 20.34 -0.62 2.01
CA LEU A 31 20.61 -1.83 1.23
C LEU A 31 19.39 -2.28 0.44
N LEU A 32 18.18 -2.16 1.00
CA LEU A 32 16.92 -2.48 0.29
C LEU A 32 16.76 -1.66 -0.99
N GLY A 33 17.07 -0.36 -0.97
CA GLY A 33 17.04 0.47 -2.16
C GLY A 33 18.01 0.00 -3.25
N PHE A 34 19.22 -0.41 -2.84
CA PHE A 34 20.23 -0.97 -3.74
C PHE A 34 19.85 -2.37 -4.27
N LEU A 35 19.24 -3.19 -3.41
CA LEU A 35 18.85 -4.56 -3.74
C LEU A 35 17.46 -4.66 -4.37
N MET A 36 16.79 -3.55 -4.66
CA MET A 36 15.43 -3.56 -5.25
C MET A 36 15.30 -4.45 -6.50
N PRO A 37 16.24 -4.48 -7.47
CA PRO A 37 16.15 -5.39 -8.60
C PRO A 37 16.09 -6.87 -8.19
N PHE A 38 16.82 -7.25 -7.14
CA PHE A 38 16.80 -8.62 -6.60
C PHE A 38 15.47 -8.94 -5.90
N VAL A 39 14.91 -7.96 -5.16
CA VAL A 39 13.59 -8.11 -4.53
C VAL A 39 12.51 -8.31 -5.60
N VAL A 40 12.53 -7.51 -6.66
CA VAL A 40 11.62 -7.67 -7.80
C VAL A 40 11.83 -9.03 -8.46
N GLY A 41 13.08 -9.45 -8.68
CA GLY A 41 13.40 -10.78 -9.20
C GLY A 41 12.86 -11.91 -8.33
N TRP A 42 12.95 -11.78 -7.01
CA TRP A 42 12.39 -12.74 -6.06
C TRP A 42 10.85 -12.80 -6.10
N ILE A 43 10.18 -11.66 -6.25
CA ILE A 43 8.72 -11.60 -6.42
C ILE A 43 8.30 -12.31 -7.71
N ILE A 44 8.97 -12.01 -8.83
CA ILE A 44 8.74 -12.67 -10.13
C ILE A 44 8.97 -14.19 -9.99
N ALA A 45 10.06 -14.60 -9.35
CA ALA A 45 10.36 -16.01 -9.10
C ALA A 45 9.26 -16.68 -8.27
N SER A 46 8.75 -16.01 -7.25
CA SER A 46 7.70 -16.53 -6.38
C SER A 46 6.38 -16.77 -7.14
N ILE A 47 6.05 -15.88 -8.07
CA ILE A 47 4.85 -16.00 -8.94
C ILE A 47 5.07 -17.10 -9.99
N ALA A 48 6.26 -17.20 -10.57
CA ALA A 48 6.58 -18.15 -11.61
C ALA A 48 6.80 -19.60 -11.10
N THR A 49 7.30 -19.75 -9.87
CA THR A 49 7.63 -21.07 -9.28
C THR A 49 6.51 -22.10 -9.36
N PRO A 50 5.23 -21.83 -9.00
CA PRO A 50 4.16 -22.83 -9.12
C PRO A 50 3.93 -23.26 -10.57
N VAL A 51 4.07 -22.36 -11.53
CA VAL A 51 3.93 -22.64 -12.96
C VAL A 51 5.10 -23.50 -13.46
N VAL A 52 6.33 -23.15 -13.05
CA VAL A 52 7.54 -23.93 -13.37
C VAL A 52 7.43 -25.36 -12.85
N ASN A 53 7.06 -25.51 -11.58
CA ASN A 53 6.93 -26.83 -10.96
C ASN A 53 5.80 -27.67 -11.60
N TRP A 54 4.72 -27.04 -12.04
CA TRP A 54 3.65 -27.71 -12.76
C TRP A 54 4.12 -28.21 -14.13
N LEU A 55 4.88 -27.37 -14.86
CA LEU A 55 5.44 -27.71 -16.18
C LEU A 55 6.49 -28.85 -16.09
N GLU A 56 7.37 -28.77 -15.10
CA GLU A 56 8.38 -29.79 -14.82
C GLU A 56 7.73 -31.16 -14.60
N LYS A 57 6.66 -31.19 -13.76
CA LYS A 57 5.93 -32.44 -13.47
C LYS A 57 5.15 -32.99 -14.68
N ARG A 58 4.56 -32.10 -15.49
CA ARG A 58 3.71 -32.51 -16.64
C ARG A 58 4.49 -32.80 -17.91
N LEU A 59 5.48 -31.97 -18.25
CA LEU A 59 6.18 -31.99 -19.52
C LEU A 59 7.58 -32.58 -19.43
N LYS A 60 8.06 -32.99 -18.23
CA LYS A 60 9.42 -33.52 -17.97
C LYS A 60 10.55 -32.66 -18.56
N ILE A 61 10.34 -31.35 -18.69
CA ILE A 61 11.33 -30.40 -19.19
C ILE A 61 12.37 -30.19 -18.08
N ARG A 62 13.66 -30.20 -18.46
CA ARG A 62 14.75 -29.91 -17.51
C ARG A 62 14.51 -28.56 -16.83
N LYS A 63 14.64 -28.52 -15.51
CA LYS A 63 14.32 -27.34 -14.65
C LYS A 63 14.94 -26.04 -15.17
N LYS A 64 16.19 -26.06 -15.63
CA LYS A 64 16.90 -24.89 -16.17
C LYS A 64 16.27 -24.33 -17.45
N LEU A 65 15.96 -25.18 -18.44
CA LEU A 65 15.32 -24.72 -19.68
C LEU A 65 13.85 -24.36 -19.49
N GLY A 66 13.13 -25.14 -18.70
CA GLY A 66 11.75 -24.85 -18.34
C GLY A 66 11.62 -23.51 -17.61
N SER A 67 12.51 -23.23 -16.67
CA SER A 67 12.53 -21.94 -15.94
C SER A 67 12.77 -20.76 -16.86
N ALA A 68 13.71 -20.85 -17.81
CA ALA A 68 13.99 -19.76 -18.75
C ALA A 68 12.78 -19.45 -19.65
N LEU A 69 12.17 -20.48 -20.24
CA LEU A 69 10.99 -20.34 -21.11
C LEU A 69 9.79 -19.74 -20.35
N ILE A 70 9.57 -20.19 -19.10
CA ILE A 70 8.46 -19.71 -18.30
C ILE A 70 8.68 -18.27 -17.85
N ILE A 71 9.90 -17.93 -17.44
CA ILE A 71 10.21 -16.54 -17.06
C ILE A 71 9.97 -15.60 -18.24
N ILE A 72 10.45 -15.99 -19.44
CA ILE A 72 10.17 -15.22 -20.66
C ILE A 72 8.66 -15.13 -20.92
N GLY A 73 7.94 -16.24 -20.79
CA GLY A 73 6.48 -16.28 -20.96
C GLY A 73 5.74 -15.41 -19.93
N VAL A 74 6.12 -15.51 -18.65
CA VAL A 74 5.54 -14.68 -17.58
C VAL A 74 5.84 -13.20 -17.79
N LEU A 75 7.08 -12.87 -18.17
CA LEU A 75 7.47 -11.48 -18.46
C LEU A 75 6.74 -10.94 -19.69
N ALA A 76 6.62 -11.75 -20.75
CA ALA A 76 5.85 -11.37 -21.94
C ALA A 76 4.38 -11.17 -21.61
N LEU A 77 3.77 -12.07 -20.82
CA LEU A 77 2.39 -11.95 -20.37
C LEU A 77 2.19 -10.71 -19.48
N MET A 78 3.06 -10.51 -18.48
CA MET A 78 3.00 -9.33 -17.62
C MET A 78 3.24 -8.04 -18.41
N GLY A 79 4.20 -8.04 -19.34
CA GLY A 79 4.47 -6.89 -20.21
C GLY A 79 3.29 -6.58 -21.12
N THR A 80 2.67 -7.59 -21.71
CA THR A 80 1.50 -7.44 -22.58
C THR A 80 0.29 -6.94 -21.78
N LEU A 81 -0.03 -7.60 -20.66
CA LEU A 81 -1.14 -7.17 -19.79
C LEU A 81 -0.88 -5.76 -19.23
N GLY A 82 0.35 -5.49 -18.81
CA GLY A 82 0.76 -4.17 -18.34
C GLY A 82 0.61 -3.10 -19.43
N TYR A 83 1.05 -3.40 -20.65
CA TYR A 83 0.89 -2.48 -21.78
C TYR A 83 -0.58 -2.19 -22.06
N PHE A 84 -1.43 -3.20 -22.14
CA PHE A 84 -2.86 -2.99 -22.36
C PHE A 84 -3.52 -2.22 -21.22
N ALA A 85 -3.20 -2.57 -19.96
CA ALA A 85 -3.74 -1.88 -18.80
C ALA A 85 -3.31 -0.40 -18.75
N VAL A 86 -2.02 -0.13 -18.99
CA VAL A 86 -1.49 1.25 -19.01
C VAL A 86 -2.03 2.01 -20.20
N SER A 87 -2.07 1.41 -21.39
CA SER A 87 -2.60 2.06 -22.60
C SER A 87 -4.09 2.39 -22.44
N TRP A 88 -4.88 1.48 -21.90
CA TRP A 88 -6.28 1.73 -21.57
C TRP A 88 -6.43 2.85 -20.54
N LEU A 89 -5.66 2.78 -19.43
CA LEU A 89 -5.71 3.81 -18.39
C LEU A 89 -5.29 5.19 -18.92
N VAL A 90 -4.23 5.25 -19.73
CA VAL A 90 -3.78 6.51 -20.35
C VAL A 90 -4.85 7.06 -21.31
N SER A 91 -5.49 6.20 -22.09
CA SER A 91 -6.60 6.61 -22.97
C SER A 91 -7.76 7.18 -22.16
N GLU A 92 -8.17 6.50 -21.09
CA GLU A 92 -9.29 6.92 -20.24
C GLU A 92 -8.99 8.22 -19.49
N VAL A 93 -7.78 8.33 -18.93
CA VAL A 93 -7.32 9.58 -18.28
C VAL A 93 -7.20 10.72 -19.27
N SER A 94 -6.71 10.47 -20.48
CA SER A 94 -6.62 11.50 -21.53
C SER A 94 -7.99 12.00 -21.98
N SER A 95 -8.98 11.11 -22.04
CA SER A 95 -10.37 11.49 -22.34
C SER A 95 -10.95 12.32 -21.19
N LEU A 96 -10.74 11.88 -19.94
CA LEU A 96 -11.16 12.64 -18.76
C LEU A 96 -10.56 14.06 -18.74
N ILE A 97 -9.27 14.19 -19.07
CA ILE A 97 -8.60 15.50 -19.14
C ILE A 97 -9.24 16.40 -20.20
N LYS A 98 -9.60 15.84 -21.36
CA LYS A 98 -10.26 16.59 -22.43
C LYS A 98 -11.65 17.07 -22.05
N ASP A 99 -12.42 16.23 -21.32
CA ASP A 99 -13.78 16.57 -20.91
C ASP A 99 -13.81 17.37 -19.59
N PHE A 100 -12.65 17.48 -18.92
CA PHE A 100 -12.53 18.18 -17.65
C PHE A 100 -13.03 19.65 -17.68
N PRO A 101 -12.75 20.46 -18.72
CA PRO A 101 -13.27 21.83 -18.80
C PRO A 101 -14.81 21.88 -18.81
N GLU A 102 -15.46 20.95 -19.52
CA GLU A 102 -16.94 20.88 -19.54
C GLU A 102 -17.50 20.43 -18.19
N MET A 103 -16.86 19.44 -17.57
CA MET A 103 -17.22 18.98 -16.21
C MET A 103 -17.05 20.10 -15.18
N TYR A 104 -16.00 20.91 -15.32
CA TYR A 104 -15.77 22.06 -14.45
C TYR A 104 -16.87 23.10 -14.58
N VAL A 105 -17.24 23.51 -15.81
CA VAL A 105 -18.34 24.46 -16.05
C VAL A 105 -19.67 23.94 -15.47
N GLN A 106 -19.92 22.65 -15.57
CA GLN A 106 -21.11 22.04 -14.98
C GLN A 106 -21.06 22.08 -13.45
N LEU A 107 -19.90 21.79 -12.84
CA LEU A 107 -19.69 21.87 -11.40
C LEU A 107 -19.88 23.31 -10.87
N GLU A 108 -19.28 24.30 -11.55
CA GLU A 108 -19.38 25.72 -11.21
C GLU A 108 -20.86 26.20 -11.26
N LYS A 109 -21.56 25.88 -12.36
CA LYS A 109 -22.99 26.18 -12.46
C LYS A 109 -23.81 25.52 -11.37
N GLY A 110 -23.50 24.24 -11.04
CA GLY A 110 -24.15 23.53 -9.97
C GLY A 110 -23.92 24.17 -8.61
N LEU A 111 -22.71 24.57 -8.30
CA LEU A 111 -22.38 25.25 -7.04
C LEU A 111 -23.07 26.63 -6.94
N HIS A 112 -23.10 27.39 -8.01
CA HIS A 112 -23.87 28.65 -8.07
C HIS A 112 -25.36 28.41 -7.88
N GLN A 113 -25.94 27.37 -8.49
CA GLN A 113 -27.34 26.99 -8.33
C GLN A 113 -27.65 26.57 -6.89
N ILE A 114 -26.74 25.81 -6.23
CA ILE A 114 -26.84 25.48 -4.81
C ILE A 114 -26.87 26.77 -3.97
N GLY A 115 -25.93 27.68 -4.18
CA GLY A 115 -25.85 28.96 -3.47
C GLY A 115 -27.12 29.80 -3.61
N SER A 116 -27.67 29.88 -4.83
CA SER A 116 -28.91 30.61 -5.09
C SER A 116 -30.15 29.93 -4.51
N SER A 117 -30.28 28.61 -4.61
CA SER A 117 -31.39 27.82 -4.08
C SER A 117 -31.43 27.81 -2.55
N MET A 118 -30.27 27.92 -1.92
CA MET A 118 -30.12 27.95 -0.46
C MET A 118 -30.02 29.36 0.12
N SER A 119 -30.21 30.41 -0.68
CA SER A 119 -30.03 31.80 -0.23
C SER A 119 -30.82 32.13 1.03
N GLY A 120 -32.05 31.59 1.19
CA GLY A 120 -32.87 31.77 2.40
C GLY A 120 -32.35 31.04 3.64
N ILE A 121 -31.57 29.99 3.49
CA ILE A 121 -30.91 29.28 4.60
C ILE A 121 -29.52 29.90 4.85
N PHE A 122 -28.82 30.26 3.79
CA PHE A 122 -27.49 30.90 3.84
C PHE A 122 -27.53 32.23 4.57
N SER A 123 -28.57 33.02 4.38
CA SER A 123 -28.74 34.33 5.10
C SER A 123 -28.92 34.18 6.61
N LYS A 124 -29.21 32.98 7.10
CA LYS A 124 -29.34 32.68 8.54
C LYS A 124 -28.09 32.04 9.15
N LEU A 125 -27.08 31.72 8.33
CA LEU A 125 -25.82 31.16 8.80
C LEU A 125 -24.88 32.27 9.31
N PRO A 126 -23.98 31.97 10.27
CA PRO A 126 -22.93 32.90 10.71
C PRO A 126 -22.07 33.40 9.53
N ASP A 127 -21.67 34.67 9.58
CA ASP A 127 -20.89 35.31 8.50
C ASP A 127 -19.62 34.55 8.10
N GLY A 128 -19.00 33.83 9.05
CA GLY A 128 -17.83 33.02 8.79
C GLY A 128 -18.11 31.85 7.81
N ILE A 129 -19.32 31.28 7.82
CA ILE A 129 -19.70 30.19 6.90
C ILE A 129 -20.07 30.78 5.54
N GLN A 130 -20.76 31.93 5.52
CA GLN A 130 -21.12 32.62 4.27
C GLN A 130 -19.85 33.06 3.51
N ASN A 131 -18.91 33.69 4.21
CA ASN A 131 -17.65 34.10 3.64
C ASN A 131 -16.77 32.92 3.22
N GLY A 132 -16.76 31.84 4.01
CA GLY A 132 -16.05 30.61 3.65
C GLY A 132 -16.55 29.98 2.35
N TRP A 133 -17.87 29.93 2.13
CA TRP A 133 -18.47 29.43 0.90
C TRP A 133 -18.11 30.28 -0.31
N THR A 134 -18.35 31.59 -0.23
CA THR A 134 -18.06 32.54 -1.32
C THR A 134 -16.57 32.54 -1.69
N THR A 135 -15.68 32.48 -0.69
CA THR A 135 -14.25 32.37 -0.91
C THR A 135 -13.86 31.03 -1.53
N THR A 136 -14.49 29.93 -1.11
CA THR A 136 -14.22 28.60 -1.68
C THR A 136 -14.66 28.52 -3.13
N VAL A 137 -15.85 29.04 -3.47
CA VAL A 137 -16.34 29.06 -4.86
C VAL A 137 -15.48 29.99 -5.72
N ALA A 138 -15.09 31.16 -5.23
CA ALA A 138 -14.22 32.09 -5.96
C ALA A 138 -12.79 31.53 -6.18
N ASN A 139 -12.26 30.77 -5.24
CA ASN A 139 -10.93 30.15 -5.37
C ASN A 139 -10.95 28.84 -6.18
N LEU A 140 -12.11 28.34 -6.61
CA LEU A 140 -12.21 27.17 -7.47
C LEU A 140 -11.50 27.39 -8.82
N ASP A 141 -11.64 28.59 -9.41
CA ASP A 141 -10.97 28.95 -10.67
C ASP A 141 -9.46 28.86 -10.57
N ASP A 142 -8.88 29.45 -9.52
CA ASP A 142 -7.44 29.40 -9.27
C ASP A 142 -6.95 28.00 -8.98
N THR A 143 -7.72 27.23 -8.20
CA THR A 143 -7.39 25.86 -7.86
C THR A 143 -7.47 24.96 -9.10
N MET A 144 -8.49 25.13 -9.94
CA MET A 144 -8.67 24.35 -11.17
C MET A 144 -7.64 24.76 -12.24
N GLY A 145 -7.34 26.03 -12.40
CA GLY A 145 -6.25 26.49 -13.25
C GLY A 145 -4.90 25.87 -12.85
N SER A 146 -4.64 25.81 -11.53
CA SER A 146 -3.43 25.18 -10.99
C SER A 146 -3.41 23.66 -11.15
N LEU A 147 -4.55 23.01 -11.08
CA LEU A 147 -4.68 21.56 -11.32
C LEU A 147 -4.51 21.25 -12.80
N MET A 148 -5.12 22.05 -13.69
CA MET A 148 -4.96 21.92 -15.16
C MET A 148 -3.51 22.08 -15.58
N SER A 149 -2.81 23.10 -15.09
CA SER A 149 -1.39 23.29 -15.39
C SER A 149 -0.55 22.12 -14.85
N LYS A 150 -0.80 21.66 -13.63
CA LYS A 150 -0.11 20.50 -13.03
C LYS A 150 -0.40 19.18 -13.74
N ILE A 151 -1.55 19.04 -14.39
CA ILE A 151 -1.91 17.85 -15.15
C ILE A 151 -1.37 17.93 -16.59
N SER A 152 -1.34 19.12 -17.18
CA SER A 152 -0.90 19.36 -18.57
C SER A 152 0.63 19.45 -18.71
N GLU A 153 1.34 20.06 -17.76
CA GLU A 153 2.80 20.21 -17.78
C GLU A 153 3.61 18.90 -17.64
N PRO A 154 3.15 17.87 -16.90
CA PRO A 154 3.96 16.66 -16.69
C PRO A 154 4.22 15.84 -17.95
N THR A 155 3.41 15.99 -19.00
CA THR A 155 3.51 15.08 -20.16
C THR A 155 4.82 15.24 -20.92
N VAL A 156 5.32 16.46 -21.07
CA VAL A 156 6.58 16.73 -21.78
C VAL A 156 7.81 16.54 -20.86
N SER A 157 7.73 17.02 -19.62
CA SER A 157 8.83 16.88 -18.67
C SER A 157 8.97 15.44 -18.15
N ALA A 158 7.87 14.70 -18.00
CA ALA A 158 7.90 13.29 -17.64
C ALA A 158 8.53 12.43 -18.73
N ALA A 159 8.23 12.66 -19.99
CA ALA A 159 8.87 11.96 -21.11
C ALA A 159 10.39 12.17 -21.13
N GLY A 160 10.86 13.40 -20.91
CA GLY A 160 12.28 13.73 -20.83
C GLY A 160 12.98 13.09 -19.61
N ASN A 161 12.30 13.05 -18.47
CA ASN A 161 12.81 12.42 -17.24
C ASN A 161 12.82 10.89 -17.33
N ILE A 162 11.84 10.31 -17.98
CA ILE A 162 11.79 8.87 -18.27
C ILE A 162 12.94 8.51 -19.22
N ALA A 163 13.13 9.26 -20.32
CA ALA A 163 14.22 9.00 -21.27
C ALA A 163 15.61 9.01 -20.61
N LYS A 164 15.87 9.93 -19.69
CA LYS A 164 17.14 9.99 -18.92
C LYS A 164 17.33 8.80 -17.98
N ARG A 165 16.26 8.18 -17.51
CA ARG A 165 16.30 7.03 -16.57
C ARG A 165 16.22 5.68 -17.27
N VAL A 166 15.93 5.63 -18.57
CA VAL A 166 15.85 4.38 -19.35
C VAL A 166 17.08 3.50 -19.19
N PRO A 167 18.35 3.99 -19.26
CA PRO A 167 19.52 3.14 -19.09
C PRO A 167 19.55 2.47 -17.71
N SER A 168 19.22 3.20 -16.65
CA SER A 168 19.18 2.67 -15.29
C SER A 168 18.06 1.62 -15.10
N TYR A 169 16.90 1.87 -15.69
CA TYR A 169 15.80 0.90 -15.65
C TYR A 169 16.12 -0.36 -16.46
N LEU A 170 16.80 -0.24 -17.60
CA LEU A 170 17.24 -1.40 -18.39
C LEU A 170 18.19 -2.30 -17.57
N VAL A 171 19.22 -1.72 -16.93
CA VAL A 171 20.14 -2.48 -16.06
C VAL A 171 19.35 -3.15 -14.92
N SER A 172 18.50 -2.40 -14.24
CA SER A 172 17.69 -2.94 -13.13
C SER A 172 16.76 -4.06 -13.59
N THR A 173 16.17 -3.94 -14.78
CA THR A 173 15.31 -4.97 -15.35
C THR A 173 16.12 -6.22 -15.70
N ILE A 174 17.28 -6.08 -16.33
CA ILE A 174 18.17 -7.21 -16.65
C ILE A 174 18.55 -7.95 -15.37
N VAL A 175 18.98 -7.21 -14.32
CA VAL A 175 19.34 -7.79 -13.03
C VAL A 175 18.15 -8.50 -12.39
N ALA A 176 16.94 -7.90 -12.44
CA ALA A 176 15.73 -8.53 -11.89
C ALA A 176 15.37 -9.83 -12.64
N VAL A 177 15.46 -9.83 -13.96
CA VAL A 177 15.22 -11.04 -14.80
C VAL A 177 16.23 -12.13 -14.51
N MET A 178 17.52 -11.79 -14.49
CA MET A 178 18.58 -12.75 -14.16
C MET A 178 18.42 -13.30 -12.75
N SER A 179 18.13 -12.44 -11.78
CA SER A 179 17.88 -12.84 -10.39
C SER A 179 16.67 -13.77 -10.29
N SER A 180 15.57 -13.47 -11.01
CA SER A 180 14.40 -14.35 -11.01
C SER A 180 14.72 -15.75 -11.58
N TYR A 181 15.54 -15.81 -12.61
CA TYR A 181 16.01 -17.07 -13.16
C TYR A 181 16.80 -17.90 -12.12
N PHE A 182 17.78 -17.28 -11.46
CA PHE A 182 18.59 -17.96 -10.44
C PHE A 182 17.77 -18.39 -9.23
N PHE A 183 16.85 -17.53 -8.76
CA PHE A 183 15.95 -17.88 -7.66
C PHE A 183 15.01 -19.05 -7.96
N ILE A 184 14.72 -19.35 -9.21
CA ILE A 184 13.94 -20.52 -9.59
C ILE A 184 14.84 -21.72 -9.85
N SER A 185 15.86 -21.57 -10.72
CA SER A 185 16.68 -22.68 -11.23
C SER A 185 17.64 -23.24 -10.17
N GLU A 186 18.17 -22.37 -9.30
CA GLU A 186 19.21 -22.70 -8.32
C GLU A 186 18.75 -22.48 -6.87
N ARG A 187 17.43 -22.49 -6.65
CA ARG A 187 16.83 -22.24 -5.34
C ARG A 187 17.41 -23.09 -4.23
N GLU A 188 17.64 -24.37 -4.48
CA GLU A 188 18.14 -25.32 -3.49
C GLU A 188 19.61 -25.06 -3.16
N GLU A 189 20.39 -24.70 -4.18
CA GLU A 189 21.81 -24.36 -4.03
C GLU A 189 21.99 -23.06 -3.22
N VAL A 190 21.21 -22.03 -3.57
CA VAL A 190 21.20 -20.73 -2.86
C VAL A 190 20.82 -20.91 -1.38
N VAL A 191 19.75 -21.66 -1.10
CA VAL A 191 19.31 -21.92 0.28
C VAL A 191 20.36 -22.73 1.05
N THR A 192 20.98 -23.72 0.42
CA THR A 192 22.02 -24.54 1.04
C THR A 192 23.25 -23.70 1.35
N TRP A 193 23.68 -22.87 0.39
CA TRP A 193 24.81 -21.97 0.55
C TRP A 193 24.60 -20.96 1.72
N VAL A 194 23.42 -20.35 1.79
CA VAL A 194 23.07 -19.45 2.91
C VAL A 194 23.08 -20.19 4.25
N LYS A 195 22.57 -21.41 4.29
CA LYS A 195 22.58 -22.25 5.52
C LYS A 195 23.98 -22.68 5.93
N GLN A 196 24.93 -22.81 5.01
CA GLN A 196 26.30 -23.17 5.31
C GLN A 196 27.12 -21.99 5.89
N ILE A 197 26.86 -20.77 5.42
CA ILE A 197 27.58 -19.57 5.86
C ILE A 197 27.03 -19.03 7.18
N ALA A 198 25.72 -19.06 7.36
CA ALA A 198 25.08 -18.50 8.53
C ALA A 198 25.14 -19.48 9.72
N PRO A 199 25.49 -19.03 10.94
CA PRO A 199 25.38 -19.84 12.16
C PRO A 199 23.96 -20.37 12.33
N LYS A 200 23.82 -21.59 12.86
CA LYS A 200 22.50 -22.27 13.04
C LYS A 200 21.49 -21.38 13.76
N SER A 201 21.89 -20.69 14.81
CA SER A 201 21.04 -19.77 15.57
C SER A 201 20.53 -18.58 14.74
N VAL A 202 21.32 -18.09 13.80
CA VAL A 202 20.93 -17.00 12.87
C VAL A 202 19.98 -17.55 11.82
N THR A 203 20.26 -18.74 11.28
CA THR A 203 19.43 -19.39 10.25
C THR A 203 18.04 -19.70 10.77
N GLU A 204 17.91 -20.25 11.98
CA GLU A 204 16.62 -20.58 12.60
C GLU A 204 15.78 -19.32 12.85
N ARG A 205 16.42 -18.26 13.35
CA ARG A 205 15.74 -16.95 13.54
C ARG A 205 15.33 -16.32 12.22
N MET A 206 16.20 -16.36 11.20
CA MET A 206 15.86 -15.84 9.87
C MET A 206 14.71 -16.61 9.23
N ILE A 207 14.65 -17.92 9.34
CA ILE A 207 13.55 -18.73 8.83
C ILE A 207 12.24 -18.31 9.52
N MET A 208 12.25 -18.19 10.85
CA MET A 208 11.08 -17.74 11.60
C MET A 208 10.63 -16.35 11.16
N VAL A 209 11.54 -15.40 10.98
CA VAL A 209 11.24 -14.04 10.52
C VAL A 209 10.66 -14.06 9.10
N ILE A 210 11.29 -14.79 8.18
CA ILE A 210 10.84 -14.88 6.79
C ILE A 210 9.45 -15.54 6.68
N ASP A 211 9.18 -16.58 7.44
CA ASP A 211 7.89 -17.26 7.42
C ASP A 211 6.79 -16.40 8.04
N ASN A 212 7.07 -15.70 9.12
CA ASN A 212 6.15 -14.70 9.70
C ASN A 212 5.92 -13.53 8.72
N LEU A 213 6.96 -13.08 8.02
CA LEU A 213 6.86 -12.03 7.01
C LEU A 213 5.98 -12.47 5.83
N LYS A 214 6.19 -13.67 5.30
CA LYS A 214 5.37 -14.25 4.22
C LYS A 214 3.91 -14.38 4.64
N TYR A 215 3.69 -14.87 5.84
CA TYR A 215 2.33 -15.05 6.37
C TYR A 215 1.63 -13.72 6.58
N ALA A 216 2.24 -12.79 7.32
CA ALA A 216 1.63 -11.51 7.65
C ALA A 216 1.50 -10.60 6.43
N VAL A 217 2.60 -10.36 5.69
CA VAL A 217 2.60 -9.45 4.54
C VAL A 217 1.86 -10.06 3.35
N GLY A 218 2.19 -11.31 2.99
CA GLY A 218 1.59 -11.99 1.85
C GLY A 218 0.09 -12.26 2.06
N GLY A 219 -0.30 -12.68 3.28
CA GLY A 219 -1.69 -12.89 3.66
C GLY A 219 -2.50 -11.60 3.61
N TYR A 220 -1.98 -10.53 4.20
CA TYR A 220 -2.61 -9.21 4.21
C TYR A 220 -2.82 -8.67 2.80
N PHE A 221 -1.78 -8.59 1.98
CA PHE A 221 -1.91 -8.07 0.62
C PHE A 221 -2.84 -8.91 -0.25
N LYS A 222 -2.75 -10.24 -0.15
CA LYS A 222 -3.65 -11.15 -0.87
C LYS A 222 -5.12 -10.91 -0.50
N ALA A 223 -5.40 -10.72 0.79
CA ALA A 223 -6.73 -10.40 1.28
C ALA A 223 -7.18 -9.03 0.77
N GLN A 224 -6.33 -8.02 0.90
CA GLN A 224 -6.64 -6.64 0.52
C GLN A 224 -6.88 -6.49 -1.00
N PHE A 225 -6.07 -7.14 -1.84
CA PHE A 225 -6.32 -7.15 -3.30
C PHE A 225 -7.62 -7.88 -3.67
N LYS A 226 -7.99 -8.96 -2.97
CA LYS A 226 -9.28 -9.62 -3.17
C LYS A 226 -10.44 -8.71 -2.80
N ILE A 227 -10.35 -8.03 -1.65
CA ILE A 227 -11.37 -7.06 -1.20
C ILE A 227 -11.49 -5.93 -2.23
N MET A 228 -10.37 -5.33 -2.65
CA MET A 228 -10.33 -4.30 -3.67
C MET A 228 -10.99 -4.75 -4.99
N GLY A 229 -10.70 -5.98 -5.43
CA GLY A 229 -11.31 -6.53 -6.65
C GLY A 229 -12.83 -6.71 -6.53
N ILE A 230 -13.33 -7.18 -5.38
CA ILE A 230 -14.78 -7.33 -5.13
C ILE A 230 -15.45 -5.95 -5.06
N VAL A 231 -14.85 -5.01 -4.34
CA VAL A 231 -15.33 -3.61 -4.24
C VAL A 231 -15.37 -2.97 -5.63
N PHE A 232 -14.30 -3.13 -6.41
CA PHE A 232 -14.25 -2.65 -7.80
C PHE A 232 -15.39 -3.20 -8.65
N LEU A 233 -15.67 -4.51 -8.58
CA LEU A 233 -16.76 -5.12 -9.35
C LEU A 233 -18.13 -4.56 -8.93
N ILE A 234 -18.40 -4.41 -7.63
CA ILE A 234 -19.65 -3.83 -7.13
C ILE A 234 -19.81 -2.40 -7.64
N LEU A 235 -18.76 -1.59 -7.51
CA LEU A 235 -18.76 -0.20 -7.96
C LEU A 235 -18.90 -0.10 -9.49
N ALA A 236 -18.18 -0.92 -10.27
CA ALA A 236 -18.26 -0.91 -11.72
C ALA A 236 -19.67 -1.27 -12.22
N VAL A 237 -20.29 -2.29 -11.63
CA VAL A 237 -21.67 -2.67 -11.95
C VAL A 237 -22.64 -1.57 -11.52
N GLY A 238 -22.53 -1.06 -10.28
CA GLY A 238 -23.43 -0.04 -9.76
C GLY A 238 -23.36 1.29 -10.52
N LEU A 239 -22.15 1.81 -10.76
CA LEU A 239 -21.94 3.04 -11.53
C LEU A 239 -22.27 2.86 -13.02
N GLY A 240 -22.07 1.65 -13.56
CA GLY A 240 -22.51 1.29 -14.92
C GLY A 240 -24.02 1.33 -15.07
N PHE A 241 -24.79 0.82 -14.09
CA PHE A 241 -26.26 0.96 -14.08
C PHE A 241 -26.73 2.42 -14.02
N LEU A 242 -25.98 3.27 -13.32
CA LEU A 242 -26.22 4.71 -13.28
C LEU A 242 -25.80 5.42 -14.58
N ARG A 243 -25.20 4.72 -15.54
CA ARG A 243 -24.65 5.29 -16.78
C ARG A 243 -23.68 6.44 -16.53
N VAL A 244 -22.93 6.35 -15.44
CA VAL A 244 -21.88 7.32 -15.15
C VAL A 244 -20.84 7.28 -16.25
N HIS A 245 -20.50 8.43 -16.79
CA HIS A 245 -19.37 8.53 -17.73
C HIS A 245 -18.09 8.13 -17.01
N TYR A 246 -17.18 7.39 -17.64
CA TYR A 246 -15.97 6.85 -17.00
C TYR A 246 -16.23 5.96 -15.78
N PHE A 247 -17.34 5.21 -15.73
CA PHE A 247 -17.72 4.40 -14.57
C PHE A 247 -16.64 3.38 -14.17
N VAL A 248 -15.90 2.80 -15.15
CA VAL A 248 -14.84 1.84 -14.88
C VAL A 248 -13.65 2.52 -14.20
N LEU A 249 -13.23 3.69 -14.70
CA LEU A 249 -12.15 4.48 -14.12
C LEU A 249 -12.54 4.96 -12.72
N SER A 250 -13.75 5.49 -12.56
CA SER A 250 -14.28 5.95 -11.27
C SER A 250 -14.36 4.80 -10.27
N ALA A 251 -14.86 3.63 -10.68
CA ALA A 251 -14.90 2.44 -9.83
C ALA A 251 -13.50 1.99 -9.41
N PHE A 252 -12.53 2.03 -10.34
CA PHE A 252 -11.14 1.68 -10.05
C PHE A 252 -10.51 2.67 -9.06
N LEU A 253 -10.67 3.96 -9.28
CA LEU A 253 -10.13 4.98 -8.38
C LEU A 253 -10.74 4.91 -6.98
N ILE A 254 -12.06 4.70 -6.88
CA ILE A 254 -12.75 4.55 -5.59
C ILE A 254 -12.32 3.26 -4.88
N ALA A 255 -12.19 2.14 -5.62
CA ALA A 255 -11.70 0.89 -5.04
C ALA A 255 -10.22 0.99 -4.62
N PHE A 256 -9.42 1.77 -5.34
CA PHE A 256 -8.04 2.06 -4.95
C PHE A 256 -7.97 2.97 -3.71
N LEU A 257 -8.85 3.95 -3.57
CA LEU A 257 -9.00 4.72 -2.34
C LEU A 257 -9.41 3.83 -1.16
N ASP A 258 -10.27 2.84 -1.40
CA ASP A 258 -10.68 1.86 -0.39
C ASP A 258 -9.54 0.90 0.01
N PHE A 259 -8.61 0.63 -0.90
CA PHE A 259 -7.39 -0.12 -0.59
C PHE A 259 -6.47 0.64 0.37
N LEU A 260 -6.50 1.98 0.35
CA LEU A 260 -5.69 2.79 1.25
C LEU A 260 -6.24 2.71 2.68
N PRO A 261 -5.39 2.41 3.68
CA PRO A 261 -5.80 2.47 5.06
C PRO A 261 -6.36 3.85 5.39
N PHE A 262 -7.50 3.92 6.07
CA PHE A 262 -8.14 5.16 6.52
C PHE A 262 -9.18 5.78 5.57
N PHE A 263 -9.03 5.73 4.24
CA PHE A 263 -9.93 6.45 3.34
C PHE A 263 -11.31 5.76 3.17
N GLY A 264 -11.33 4.56 2.65
CA GLY A 264 -12.58 3.84 2.36
C GLY A 264 -13.39 4.40 1.17
N THR A 265 -14.36 3.63 0.69
CA THR A 265 -15.25 4.03 -0.42
C THR A 265 -16.10 5.25 -0.09
N GLY A 266 -16.43 5.47 1.20
CA GLY A 266 -17.25 6.58 1.67
C GLY A 266 -16.65 7.95 1.41
N THR A 267 -15.30 8.06 1.38
CA THR A 267 -14.59 9.31 1.12
C THR A 267 -14.96 9.93 -0.23
N ALA A 268 -15.26 9.10 -1.23
CA ALA A 268 -15.67 9.56 -2.55
C ALA A 268 -17.20 9.51 -2.73
N MET A 269 -17.86 8.42 -2.29
CA MET A 269 -19.27 8.18 -2.55
C MET A 269 -20.19 9.12 -1.77
N ILE A 270 -19.85 9.47 -0.52
CA ILE A 270 -20.68 10.35 0.30
C ILE A 270 -20.69 11.79 -0.23
N PRO A 271 -19.54 12.45 -0.50
CA PRO A 271 -19.56 13.78 -1.11
C PRO A 271 -20.28 13.81 -2.46
N TRP A 272 -20.10 12.76 -3.27
CA TRP A 272 -20.78 12.64 -4.55
C TRP A 272 -22.32 12.52 -4.40
N ALA A 273 -22.79 11.71 -3.47
CA ALA A 273 -24.23 11.60 -3.18
C ALA A 273 -24.82 12.93 -2.68
N ILE A 274 -24.08 13.63 -1.79
CA ILE A 274 -24.50 14.96 -1.30
C ILE A 274 -24.57 15.96 -2.47
N TYR A 275 -23.59 15.99 -3.34
CA TYR A 275 -23.60 16.83 -4.53
C TYR A 275 -24.84 16.53 -5.42
N ALA A 276 -25.14 15.26 -5.67
CA ALA A 276 -26.30 14.85 -6.46
C ALA A 276 -27.65 15.31 -5.83
N VAL A 277 -27.75 15.28 -4.48
CA VAL A 277 -28.93 15.81 -3.77
C VAL A 277 -29.10 17.30 -4.03
N PHE A 278 -28.02 18.08 -3.93
CA PHE A 278 -28.07 19.52 -4.14
C PHE A 278 -28.39 19.90 -5.61
N MET A 279 -27.99 19.06 -6.54
CA MET A 279 -28.35 19.22 -7.95
C MET A 279 -29.77 18.80 -8.28
N GLY A 280 -30.54 18.34 -7.28
CA GLY A 280 -31.91 17.84 -7.47
C GLY A 280 -31.99 16.46 -8.11
N ASP A 281 -30.83 15.80 -8.33
CA ASP A 281 -30.78 14.44 -8.90
C ASP A 281 -30.87 13.39 -7.80
N TYR A 282 -32.03 13.30 -7.22
CA TYR A 282 -32.33 12.37 -6.12
C TYR A 282 -32.16 10.91 -6.52
N LYS A 283 -32.37 10.60 -7.82
CA LYS A 283 -32.18 9.23 -8.33
C LYS A 283 -30.73 8.79 -8.22
N HIS A 284 -29.81 9.60 -8.72
CA HIS A 284 -28.37 9.31 -8.60
C HIS A 284 -27.92 9.32 -7.13
N ALA A 285 -28.41 10.28 -6.33
CA ALA A 285 -28.06 10.35 -4.91
C ALA A 285 -28.45 9.07 -4.15
N ILE A 286 -29.70 8.61 -4.29
CA ILE A 286 -30.18 7.39 -3.63
C ILE A 286 -29.38 6.17 -4.10
N MET A 287 -29.15 6.03 -5.41
CA MET A 287 -28.41 4.91 -5.95
C MET A 287 -26.95 4.89 -5.48
N LEU A 288 -26.28 6.06 -5.38
CA LEU A 288 -24.92 6.15 -4.83
C LEU A 288 -24.89 5.69 -3.38
N VAL A 289 -25.87 6.09 -2.56
CA VAL A 289 -25.98 5.63 -1.17
C VAL A 289 -26.23 4.12 -1.09
N VAL A 290 -27.09 3.58 -1.96
CA VAL A 290 -27.37 2.13 -2.03
C VAL A 290 -26.10 1.35 -2.43
N ILE A 291 -25.39 1.80 -3.47
CA ILE A 291 -24.13 1.16 -3.90
C ILE A 291 -23.10 1.21 -2.76
N TYR A 292 -22.99 2.35 -2.08
CA TYR A 292 -22.12 2.50 -0.92
C TYR A 292 -22.49 1.53 0.20
N ALA A 293 -23.78 1.44 0.56
CA ALA A 293 -24.26 0.54 1.60
C ALA A 293 -23.98 -0.93 1.26
N ILE A 294 -24.24 -1.35 0.01
CA ILE A 294 -23.93 -2.71 -0.47
C ILE A 294 -22.42 -2.97 -0.34
N THR A 295 -21.60 -2.02 -0.79
CA THR A 295 -20.13 -2.15 -0.71
C THR A 295 -19.67 -2.31 0.73
N GLN A 296 -20.20 -1.52 1.67
CA GLN A 296 -19.87 -1.59 3.09
C GLN A 296 -20.30 -2.92 3.73
N ILE A 297 -21.52 -3.37 3.44
CA ILE A 297 -22.03 -4.66 3.95
C ILE A 297 -21.15 -5.81 3.44
N VAL A 298 -20.86 -5.84 2.15
CA VAL A 298 -20.02 -6.88 1.55
C VAL A 298 -18.60 -6.84 2.15
N ARG A 299 -18.03 -5.65 2.31
CA ARG A 299 -16.73 -5.48 2.94
C ARG A 299 -16.72 -6.00 4.37
N GLN A 300 -17.69 -5.62 5.21
CA GLN A 300 -17.79 -6.07 6.60
C GLN A 300 -17.93 -7.60 6.73
N LEU A 301 -18.62 -8.24 5.80
CA LEU A 301 -18.79 -9.70 5.79
C LEU A 301 -17.55 -10.45 5.29
N ILE A 302 -16.83 -9.88 4.32
CA ILE A 302 -15.72 -10.54 3.65
C ILE A 302 -14.40 -10.26 4.38
N GLN A 303 -14.21 -9.06 4.91
CA GLN A 303 -12.96 -8.64 5.54
C GLN A 303 -12.51 -9.60 6.66
N PRO A 304 -13.35 -10.01 7.64
CA PRO A 304 -12.94 -10.97 8.67
C PRO A 304 -12.55 -12.33 8.09
N LYS A 305 -13.27 -12.78 7.05
CA LYS A 305 -13.01 -14.09 6.42
C LYS A 305 -11.72 -14.12 5.60
N LEU A 306 -11.34 -13.01 4.97
CA LEU A 306 -10.15 -12.93 4.12
C LEU A 306 -8.89 -12.54 4.88
N VAL A 307 -9.03 -11.67 5.85
CA VAL A 307 -7.90 -11.18 6.67
C VAL A 307 -7.63 -12.12 7.83
N GLY A 308 -8.67 -12.85 8.30
CA GLY A 308 -8.61 -13.78 9.45
C GLY A 308 -8.32 -13.02 10.75
N ASP A 309 -8.10 -13.78 11.82
CA ASP A 309 -7.71 -13.26 13.14
C ASP A 309 -6.28 -12.67 13.15
N SER A 310 -5.63 -12.61 11.97
CA SER A 310 -4.23 -12.20 11.80
C SER A 310 -3.98 -10.71 12.05
N VAL A 311 -5.02 -9.87 12.12
CA VAL A 311 -4.92 -8.42 12.34
C VAL A 311 -5.52 -8.07 13.70
N GLY A 312 -5.05 -8.73 14.74
CA GLY A 312 -5.39 -8.37 16.13
C GLY A 312 -4.73 -7.08 16.63
N LEU A 313 -4.43 -6.12 15.71
CA LEU A 313 -3.85 -4.84 16.10
C LEU A 313 -4.92 -3.94 16.72
N ASN A 314 -4.57 -3.34 17.87
CA ASN A 314 -5.37 -2.27 18.43
C ASN A 314 -5.54 -1.13 17.42
N PRO A 315 -6.75 -0.58 17.22
CA PRO A 315 -7.01 0.52 16.28
C PRO A 315 -6.09 1.72 16.49
N LEU A 316 -5.75 2.07 17.73
CA LEU A 316 -4.81 3.15 18.05
C LEU A 316 -3.40 2.87 17.52
N VAL A 317 -2.91 1.63 17.69
CA VAL A 317 -1.60 1.21 17.17
C VAL A 317 -1.59 1.25 15.65
N THR A 318 -2.66 0.80 15.01
CA THR A 318 -2.82 0.86 13.56
C THR A 318 -2.77 2.30 13.05
N LEU A 319 -3.48 3.21 13.69
CA LEU A 319 -3.48 4.64 13.34
C LEU A 319 -2.08 5.26 13.51
N LEU A 320 -1.39 4.92 14.59
CA LEU A 320 -0.01 5.37 14.83
C LEU A 320 0.95 4.87 13.74
N LEU A 321 0.87 3.59 13.39
CA LEU A 321 1.69 2.99 12.34
C LEU A 321 1.43 3.66 10.99
N ILE A 322 0.17 3.89 10.62
CA ILE A 322 -0.23 4.56 9.39
C ILE A 322 0.35 5.98 9.33
N TYR A 323 0.23 6.73 10.43
CA TYR A 323 0.76 8.08 10.52
C TYR A 323 2.29 8.12 10.40
N ILE A 324 2.99 7.23 11.13
CA ILE A 324 4.45 7.09 11.05
C ILE A 324 4.86 6.72 9.62
N GLY A 325 4.21 5.72 9.03
CA GLY A 325 4.48 5.30 7.64
C GLY A 325 4.33 6.46 6.66
N TYR A 326 3.24 7.21 6.76
CA TYR A 326 3.02 8.40 5.93
C TYR A 326 4.14 9.44 6.07
N ARG A 327 4.58 9.71 7.30
CA ARG A 327 5.67 10.67 7.59
C ARG A 327 7.04 10.22 7.07
N ILE A 328 7.30 8.92 7.02
CA ILE A 328 8.58 8.36 6.58
C ILE A 328 8.70 8.38 5.05
N GLY A 329 7.66 8.00 4.32
CA GLY A 329 7.78 7.84 2.87
C GLY A 329 6.46 7.95 2.10
N GLY A 330 5.49 8.71 2.64
CA GLY A 330 4.22 9.01 1.98
C GLY A 330 3.30 7.81 1.88
N VAL A 331 2.47 7.81 0.82
CA VAL A 331 1.38 6.84 0.63
C VAL A 331 1.86 5.39 0.58
N ILE A 332 3.00 5.11 -0.06
CA ILE A 332 3.53 3.74 -0.18
C ILE A 332 3.86 3.17 1.21
N TRP A 333 4.52 3.96 2.04
CA TRP A 333 4.87 3.56 3.40
C TRP A 333 3.67 3.51 4.34
N MET A 334 2.67 4.34 4.10
CA MET A 334 1.38 4.25 4.78
C MET A 334 0.70 2.88 4.56
N ILE A 335 0.73 2.38 3.32
CA ILE A 335 0.17 1.06 2.97
C ILE A 335 1.00 -0.08 3.61
N LEU A 336 2.32 0.04 3.60
CA LEU A 336 3.23 -0.95 4.15
C LEU A 336 3.28 -0.93 5.69
N ALA A 337 2.87 0.16 6.33
CA ALA A 337 2.97 0.35 7.77
C ALA A 337 2.23 -0.72 8.58
N VAL A 338 1.02 -1.10 8.16
CA VAL A 338 0.22 -2.12 8.84
C VAL A 338 0.87 -3.51 8.76
N PRO A 339 1.25 -4.03 7.57
CA PRO A 339 1.96 -5.31 7.49
C PRO A 339 3.30 -5.31 8.22
N VAL A 340 4.07 -4.22 8.13
CA VAL A 340 5.35 -4.11 8.84
C VAL A 340 5.13 -4.08 10.36
N GLY A 341 4.14 -3.33 10.81
CA GLY A 341 3.76 -3.30 12.23
C GLY A 341 3.34 -4.67 12.77
N MET A 342 2.55 -5.43 12.00
CA MET A 342 2.19 -6.81 12.35
C MET A 342 3.42 -7.70 12.52
N VAL A 343 4.38 -7.60 11.61
CA VAL A 343 5.62 -8.37 11.69
C VAL A 343 6.38 -8.02 12.97
N ILE A 344 6.54 -6.73 13.27
CA ILE A 344 7.24 -6.27 14.46
C ILE A 344 6.54 -6.79 15.73
N ILE A 345 5.21 -6.68 15.81
CA ILE A 345 4.44 -7.13 16.95
C ILE A 345 4.52 -8.65 17.11
N ASN A 346 4.39 -9.41 16.01
CA ASN A 346 4.55 -10.86 16.05
C ASN A 346 5.95 -11.28 16.49
N MET A 347 6.99 -10.57 16.07
CA MET A 347 8.37 -10.80 16.52
C MET A 347 8.54 -10.49 18.03
N CYS A 348 7.92 -9.41 18.51
CA CYS A 348 7.89 -9.11 19.94
C CYS A 348 7.18 -10.21 20.73
N GLN A 349 6.03 -10.69 20.26
CA GLN A 349 5.28 -11.78 20.90
C GLN A 349 6.01 -13.13 20.84
N ALA A 350 6.80 -13.36 19.77
CA ALA A 350 7.64 -14.55 19.65
C ALA A 350 8.93 -14.49 20.49
N GLY A 351 9.12 -13.44 21.29
CA GLY A 351 10.27 -13.31 22.19
C GLY A 351 11.56 -12.88 21.48
N ALA A 352 11.50 -12.38 20.25
CA ALA A 352 12.70 -11.97 19.52
C ALA A 352 13.48 -10.83 20.22
N PHE A 353 12.77 -10.04 21.03
CA PHE A 353 13.33 -8.89 21.76
C PHE A 353 13.33 -9.07 23.29
N ASP A 354 13.02 -10.27 23.81
CA ASP A 354 12.91 -10.51 25.26
C ASP A 354 14.18 -10.12 26.01
N TYR A 355 15.35 -10.39 25.43
CA TYR A 355 16.61 -10.04 26.05
C TYR A 355 16.77 -8.51 26.25
N ILE A 356 16.23 -7.69 25.34
CA ILE A 356 16.24 -6.22 25.46
C ILE A 356 15.28 -5.79 26.58
N PHE A 357 14.10 -6.39 26.63
CA PHE A 357 13.10 -6.08 27.66
C PHE A 357 13.55 -6.53 29.05
N ASP A 358 14.22 -7.69 29.17
CA ASP A 358 14.74 -8.20 30.43
C ASP A 358 15.93 -7.35 30.94
N ASP A 359 16.84 -6.96 30.05
CA ASP A 359 17.95 -6.07 30.39
C ASP A 359 17.41 -4.70 30.82
N MET A 360 16.43 -4.15 30.13
CA MET A 360 15.80 -2.87 30.48
C MET A 360 15.05 -2.93 31.81
N LYS A 361 14.30 -4.01 32.07
CA LYS A 361 13.63 -4.23 33.34
C LYS A 361 14.61 -4.35 34.51
N THR A 362 15.74 -5.02 34.28
CA THR A 362 16.81 -5.18 35.27
C THR A 362 17.43 -3.84 35.63
N LEU A 363 17.68 -2.96 34.66
CA LEU A 363 18.21 -1.62 34.90
C LEU A 363 17.20 -0.72 35.63
N ILE A 364 15.91 -0.73 35.20
CA ILE A 364 14.87 0.07 35.85
C ILE A 364 14.71 -0.33 37.31
N VAL A 365 14.64 -1.63 37.61
CA VAL A 365 14.55 -2.13 39.00
C VAL A 365 15.79 -1.77 39.80
N GLY A 366 16.99 -1.78 39.16
CA GLY A 366 18.24 -1.35 39.81
C GLY A 366 18.23 0.14 40.17
N ILE A 367 17.80 1.00 39.25
CA ILE A 367 17.73 2.45 39.49
C ILE A 367 16.67 2.79 40.57
N LEU A 368 15.53 2.12 40.55
CA LEU A 368 14.50 2.31 41.58
C LEU A 368 14.98 1.96 42.96
N LYS A 369 15.76 0.84 43.13
CA LYS A 369 16.35 0.47 44.41
C LYS A 369 17.38 1.45 44.91
N LEU A 370 18.21 2.03 44.01
CA LEU A 370 19.17 3.06 44.41
C LEU A 370 18.48 4.35 44.92
N ARG A 371 17.29 4.66 44.40
CA ARG A 371 16.49 5.82 44.85
C ARG A 371 15.84 5.56 46.23
N ASP A 372 15.45 4.32 46.50
CA ASP A 372 14.80 3.98 47.79
C ASP A 372 15.82 3.78 48.92
N GLU A 373 17.12 3.74 48.63
CA GLU A 373 18.24 3.67 49.60
C GLU A 373 18.82 5.06 49.96
N GLU A 374 18.42 6.14 49.27
CA GLU A 374 18.66 7.55 49.65
C GLU A 374 17.47 8.13 50.45
#